data_29e0a1b6f623b83041164de00eb12f5f
#
_entry.id   29e0a1b6f623b83041164de00eb12f5f
#
_cell.length_a   1.000
_cell.length_b   1.000
_cell.length_c   1.000
_cell.angle_alpha   90.00
_cell.angle_beta   90.00
_cell.angle_gamma   90.00
#
_symmetry.space_group_name_H-M   'P 1'
#
loop_
_entity.id
_entity.type
_entity.pdbx_description
1 polymer ?
#
loop_
_entity_poly.entity_id
_entity_poly.type
_entity_poly.pdbx_seq_one_letter_code
_entity_poly.pdbx_strand_id
1 'polypeptide(L)'
;VVLDGLNKSLASEPCQDNKGIGKMDKLKWLSMVLNMERQYTIHESVIAELAAFYREAGYQMMLLKGYGLSKYWPIPNHRPTGDIDIYLMFMNSEGKDKSHPAWECADKLITEKLGIQVDNSHHHHSVFTYKGIMVENHYDFVNVHSHRSNRWIENEFKTLALTRNEEYTFDNGAKLLFPSPLLNCLFVARHNAIHFAAEHLNLRQLLDWALFVEDRHKDIDWNYFWKNAKKMGMEKFVLCMSFISI
;
A
#
# COMPACT_ATOMS: atom_id res chain seq x y z
N VAL A 1 19.91 -5.50 3.90
CA VAL A 1 20.65 -6.36 2.94
C VAL A 1 21.64 -5.53 2.13
N VAL A 2 21.25 -4.41 1.48
CA VAL A 2 22.16 -3.57 0.68
C VAL A 2 23.14 -2.79 1.58
N LEU A 3 22.68 -2.21 2.71
CA LEU A 3 23.53 -1.48 3.65
C LEU A 3 24.44 -2.40 4.46
N ASP A 4 23.99 -3.60 4.82
CA ASP A 4 24.85 -4.58 5.53
C ASP A 4 26.00 -5.06 4.63
N GLY A 5 25.75 -5.21 3.35
CA GLY A 5 26.79 -5.48 2.36
C GLY A 5 27.78 -4.32 2.18
N LEU A 6 27.30 -3.07 2.24
CA LEU A 6 28.13 -1.86 2.18
C LEU A 6 28.98 -1.66 3.44
N ASN A 7 28.43 -1.87 4.62
CA ASN A 7 29.17 -1.76 5.89
C ASN A 7 30.26 -2.83 6.02
N LYS A 8 30.00 -4.07 5.60
CA LYS A 8 31.02 -5.12 5.53
C LYS A 8 32.12 -4.79 4.52
N SER A 9 31.79 -4.17 3.40
CA SER A 9 32.75 -3.73 2.36
C SER A 9 33.59 -2.53 2.81
N LEU A 10 33.14 -1.73 3.79
CA LEU A 10 33.91 -0.61 4.34
C LEU A 10 34.91 -1.06 5.43
N ALA A 11 34.70 -2.23 6.04
CA ALA A 11 35.50 -2.77 7.15
C ALA A 11 36.54 -3.83 6.73
N SER A 12 36.56 -4.28 5.46
CA SER A 12 37.53 -5.27 4.97
C SER A 12 38.73 -4.60 4.30
N GLU A 13 39.95 -5.02 4.67
CA GLU A 13 41.18 -4.67 3.98
C GLU A 13 41.16 -5.01 2.48
N PRO A 14 41.88 -4.29 1.62
CA PRO A 14 41.77 -4.43 0.18
C PRO A 14 42.25 -5.79 -0.32
N CYS A 15 41.32 -6.65 -0.70
CA CYS A 15 41.62 -7.81 -1.54
C CYS A 15 41.97 -7.30 -2.96
N GLN A 16 43.19 -7.57 -3.39
CA GLN A 16 43.72 -7.18 -4.68
C GLN A 16 42.95 -7.93 -5.78
N ASP A 17 42.10 -7.33 -6.51
CA ASP A 17 41.39 -7.73 -7.74
C ASP A 17 39.87 -7.55 -7.78
N ASN A 18 39.25 -6.97 -6.75
CA ASN A 18 37.88 -6.50 -6.90
C ASN A 18 37.90 -5.01 -7.25
N LYS A 19 37.48 -4.63 -8.45
CA LYS A 19 37.08 -3.26 -8.78
C LYS A 19 35.85 -2.90 -7.91
N GLY A 20 36.13 -2.62 -6.65
CA GLY A 20 35.10 -2.23 -5.67
C GLY A 20 34.34 -0.99 -6.15
N ILE A 21 33.09 -0.85 -5.77
CA ILE A 21 32.25 0.32 -6.06
C ILE A 21 33.03 1.59 -5.70
N GLY A 22 33.17 2.50 -6.66
CA GLY A 22 33.92 3.74 -6.51
C GLY A 22 33.39 4.61 -5.35
N LYS A 23 34.26 5.43 -4.75
CA LYS A 23 33.87 6.31 -3.63
C LYS A 23 32.65 7.19 -4.00
N MET A 24 32.63 7.72 -5.22
CA MET A 24 31.51 8.55 -5.69
C MET A 24 30.20 7.79 -5.81
N ASP A 25 30.23 6.53 -6.21
CA ASP A 25 29.04 5.71 -6.33
C ASP A 25 28.51 5.30 -4.95
N LYS A 26 29.40 5.01 -4.00
CA LYS A 26 29.02 4.79 -2.59
C LYS A 26 28.34 6.03 -1.99
N LEU A 27 28.84 7.23 -2.26
CA LEU A 27 28.23 8.49 -1.79
C LEU A 27 26.85 8.73 -2.43
N LYS A 28 26.70 8.45 -3.75
CA LYS A 28 25.39 8.53 -4.43
C LYS A 28 24.39 7.57 -3.79
N TRP A 29 24.79 6.32 -3.56
CA TRP A 29 23.91 5.31 -2.93
C TRP A 29 23.52 5.72 -1.52
N LEU A 30 24.46 6.19 -0.71
CA LEU A 30 24.17 6.71 0.62
C LEU A 30 23.16 7.87 0.56
N SER A 31 23.37 8.83 -0.36
CA SER A 31 22.44 9.93 -0.56
C SER A 31 21.02 9.45 -0.93
N MET A 32 20.92 8.44 -1.80
CA MET A 32 19.64 7.85 -2.18
C MET A 32 18.94 7.19 -0.98
N VAL A 33 19.68 6.44 -0.18
CA VAL A 33 19.13 5.79 1.02
C VAL A 33 18.64 6.83 2.05
N LEU A 34 19.46 7.82 2.36
CA LEU A 34 19.09 8.89 3.30
C LEU A 34 17.86 9.68 2.81
N ASN A 35 17.76 9.92 1.50
CA ASN A 35 16.58 10.55 0.95
C ASN A 35 15.33 9.66 1.07
N MET A 36 15.46 8.36 0.85
CA MET A 36 14.38 7.39 0.98
C MET A 36 13.88 7.31 2.44
N GLU A 37 14.78 7.23 3.41
CA GLU A 37 14.46 7.25 4.84
C GLU A 37 13.74 8.53 5.25
N ARG A 38 14.22 9.69 4.76
CA ARG A 38 13.56 10.98 4.99
C ARG A 38 12.15 11.02 4.40
N GLN A 39 11.98 10.56 3.16
CA GLN A 39 10.66 10.51 2.52
C GLN A 39 9.72 9.57 3.27
N TYR A 40 10.21 8.44 3.74
CA TYR A 40 9.43 7.50 4.56
C TYR A 40 8.90 8.18 5.84
N THR A 41 9.74 8.89 6.58
CA THR A 41 9.35 9.61 7.80
C THR A 41 8.31 10.70 7.51
N ILE A 42 8.42 11.41 6.37
CA ILE A 42 7.42 12.39 5.94
C ILE A 42 6.08 11.69 5.65
N HIS A 43 6.08 10.57 4.92
CA HIS A 43 4.87 9.79 4.63
C HIS A 43 4.20 9.31 5.91
N GLU A 44 4.97 8.78 6.84
CA GLU A 44 4.48 8.32 8.16
C GLU A 44 3.76 9.43 8.91
N SER A 45 4.36 10.62 9.00
CA SER A 45 3.75 11.78 9.64
C SER A 45 2.45 12.21 8.95
N VAL A 46 2.45 12.24 7.62
CA VAL A 46 1.26 12.61 6.83
C VAL A 46 0.14 11.59 7.00
N ILE A 47 0.45 10.30 6.98
CA ILE A 47 -0.52 9.23 7.19
C ILE A 47 -1.12 9.31 8.60
N ALA A 48 -0.30 9.53 9.63
CA ALA A 48 -0.76 9.66 11.00
C ALA A 48 -1.67 10.89 11.19
N GLU A 49 -1.34 12.02 10.57
CA GLU A 49 -2.17 13.25 10.60
C GLU A 49 -3.52 13.02 9.89
N LEU A 50 -3.53 12.40 8.70
CA LEU A 50 -4.77 12.08 7.98
C LEU A 50 -5.63 11.08 8.77
N ALA A 51 -5.01 10.08 9.39
CA ALA A 51 -5.71 9.11 10.23
C ALA A 51 -6.40 9.78 11.43
N ALA A 52 -5.71 10.71 12.10
CA ALA A 52 -6.29 11.48 13.19
C ALA A 52 -7.43 12.38 12.70
N PHE A 53 -7.21 13.13 11.62
CA PHE A 53 -8.20 14.02 11.01
C PHE A 53 -9.49 13.30 10.63
N TYR A 54 -9.39 12.18 9.94
CA TYR A 54 -10.56 11.39 9.55
C TYR A 54 -11.24 10.75 10.77
N ARG A 55 -10.47 10.28 11.75
CA ARG A 55 -11.03 9.69 12.97
C ARG A 55 -11.85 10.70 13.79
N GLU A 56 -11.36 11.92 13.95
CA GLU A 56 -12.10 13.01 14.60
C GLU A 56 -13.42 13.33 13.88
N ALA A 57 -13.44 13.21 12.56
CA ALA A 57 -14.64 13.36 11.75
C ALA A 57 -15.54 12.11 11.73
N GLY A 58 -15.14 11.04 12.44
CA GLY A 58 -15.91 9.80 12.59
C GLY A 58 -15.77 8.83 11.43
N TYR A 59 -14.61 8.84 10.77
CA TYR A 59 -14.23 7.85 9.77
C TYR A 59 -13.17 6.92 10.33
N GLN A 60 -13.15 5.71 9.81
CA GLN A 60 -12.07 4.75 9.98
C GLN A 60 -11.28 4.68 8.67
N MET A 61 -10.01 5.03 8.72
CA MET A 61 -9.12 4.99 7.58
C MET A 61 -8.41 3.65 7.50
N MET A 62 -8.55 2.96 6.38
CA MET A 62 -7.74 1.79 6.03
C MET A 62 -6.66 2.23 5.06
N LEU A 63 -5.40 1.90 5.37
CA LEU A 63 -4.27 2.13 4.49
C LEU A 63 -4.06 0.89 3.63
N LEU A 64 -4.19 1.06 2.33
CA LEU A 64 -4.01 -0.02 1.36
C LEU A 64 -2.51 -0.20 1.07
N LYS A 65 -2.12 -0.74 -0.06
CA LYS A 65 -0.75 -0.97 -0.55
C LYS A 65 0.31 0.07 -0.08
N GLY A 66 1.34 0.31 -0.82
CA GLY A 66 2.32 1.38 -0.58
C GLY A 66 3.02 1.29 0.77
N TYR A 67 2.89 2.32 1.60
CA TYR A 67 3.46 2.36 2.96
C TYR A 67 3.02 1.16 3.81
N GLY A 68 1.79 0.68 3.67
CA GLY A 68 1.28 -0.48 4.42
C GLY A 68 2.06 -1.77 4.20
N LEU A 69 2.71 -1.93 3.04
CA LEU A 69 3.54 -3.09 2.73
C LEU A 69 4.97 -2.96 3.24
N SER A 70 5.41 -1.75 3.59
CA SER A 70 6.77 -1.52 4.09
C SER A 70 7.05 -2.27 5.41
N LYS A 71 6.02 -2.48 6.23
CA LYS A 71 6.14 -3.19 7.52
C LYS A 71 6.66 -4.63 7.38
N TYR A 72 6.55 -5.23 6.20
CA TYR A 72 7.07 -6.57 5.91
C TYR A 72 8.52 -6.55 5.41
N TRP A 73 9.06 -5.38 5.10
CA TRP A 73 10.44 -5.26 4.66
C TRP A 73 11.40 -5.37 5.87
N PRO A 74 12.58 -5.99 5.70
CA PRO A 74 13.57 -6.11 6.78
C PRO A 74 13.96 -4.76 7.40
N ILE A 75 13.93 -3.72 6.60
CA ILE A 75 14.14 -2.32 7.00
C ILE A 75 13.01 -1.51 6.34
N PRO A 76 11.91 -1.22 7.07
CA PRO A 76 10.71 -0.61 6.49
C PRO A 76 10.94 0.71 5.75
N ASN A 77 11.80 1.58 6.26
CA ASN A 77 12.12 2.87 5.65
C ASN A 77 13.07 2.78 4.43
N HIS A 78 13.49 1.56 4.05
CA HIS A 78 14.20 1.28 2.80
C HIS A 78 13.26 0.83 1.68
N ARG A 79 11.97 0.75 1.93
CA ARG A 79 10.98 0.60 0.85
C ARG A 79 10.63 1.97 0.28
N PRO A 80 10.85 2.22 -1.03
CA PRO A 80 10.46 3.49 -1.64
C PRO A 80 8.95 3.72 -1.49
N THR A 81 8.58 4.90 -1.02
CA THR A 81 7.19 5.37 -0.92
C THR A 81 6.79 6.18 -2.15
N GLY A 82 5.51 6.25 -2.44
CA GLY A 82 4.92 7.04 -3.52
C GLY A 82 3.65 7.74 -3.03
N ASP A 83 2.54 7.46 -3.67
CA ASP A 83 1.19 7.82 -3.27
C ASP A 83 0.75 7.16 -1.95
N ILE A 84 -0.23 7.77 -1.30
CA ILE A 84 -0.89 7.22 -0.12
C ILE A 84 -2.28 6.75 -0.55
N ASP A 85 -2.48 5.44 -0.55
CA ASP A 85 -3.75 4.82 -0.89
C ASP A 85 -4.59 4.57 0.36
N ILE A 86 -5.76 5.17 0.43
CA ILE A 86 -6.68 5.01 1.57
C ILE A 86 -8.05 4.51 1.11
N TYR A 87 -8.71 3.80 2.02
CA TYR A 87 -10.11 3.43 1.91
C TYR A 87 -10.84 3.85 3.18
N LEU A 88 -11.91 4.63 3.06
CA LEU A 88 -12.59 5.25 4.19
C LEU A 88 -13.94 4.58 4.46
N MET A 89 -14.18 4.29 5.74
CA MET A 89 -15.43 3.73 6.25
C MET A 89 -15.98 4.60 7.37
N PHE A 90 -17.29 4.67 7.53
CA PHE A 90 -17.87 5.29 8.72
C PHE A 90 -17.60 4.43 9.97
N MET A 91 -17.20 5.05 11.07
CA MET A 91 -17.00 4.34 12.35
C MET A 91 -18.33 3.85 12.94
N ASN A 92 -19.40 4.65 12.85
CA ASN A 92 -20.73 4.32 13.30
C ASN A 92 -21.73 4.69 12.21
N SER A 93 -22.65 3.79 11.91
CA SER A 93 -23.72 4.04 10.94
C SER A 93 -24.92 4.77 11.54
N GLU A 94 -24.95 4.97 12.86
CA GLU A 94 -26.04 5.67 13.55
C GLU A 94 -25.92 7.19 13.37
N GLY A 95 -26.98 7.80 12.86
CA GLY A 95 -27.09 9.27 12.74
C GLY A 95 -26.37 9.90 11.56
N LYS A 96 -25.69 9.16 10.70
CA LYS A 96 -25.09 9.71 9.48
C LYS A 96 -26.04 9.54 8.29
N ASP A 97 -26.06 10.58 7.46
CA ASP A 97 -26.80 10.55 6.20
C ASP A 97 -26.24 9.45 5.30
N LYS A 98 -26.98 8.35 5.18
CA LYS A 98 -26.64 7.21 4.33
C LYS A 98 -26.89 7.47 2.84
N SER A 99 -27.38 8.67 2.48
CA SER A 99 -27.60 9.06 1.09
C SER A 99 -26.29 9.22 0.30
N HIS A 100 -25.18 9.47 1.01
CA HIS A 100 -23.86 9.63 0.41
C HIS A 100 -22.87 8.59 0.94
N PRO A 101 -22.01 8.02 0.08
CA PRO A 101 -20.98 7.09 0.52
C PRO A 101 -19.88 7.80 1.33
N ALA A 102 -19.17 7.04 2.18
CA ALA A 102 -18.15 7.58 3.07
C ALA A 102 -17.07 8.39 2.35
N TRP A 103 -16.62 7.93 1.18
CA TRP A 103 -15.58 8.59 0.39
C TRP A 103 -16.01 10.00 -0.08
N GLU A 104 -17.24 10.15 -0.55
CA GLU A 104 -17.75 11.44 -1.04
C GLU A 104 -17.89 12.47 0.07
N CYS A 105 -18.38 12.04 1.25
CA CYS A 105 -18.45 12.89 2.42
C CYS A 105 -17.05 13.28 2.91
N ALA A 106 -16.09 12.37 2.82
CA ALA A 106 -14.70 12.62 3.21
C ALA A 106 -13.99 13.60 2.26
N ASP A 107 -14.25 13.52 0.96
CA ASP A 107 -13.73 14.46 -0.03
C ASP A 107 -14.27 15.88 0.19
N LYS A 108 -15.58 16.01 0.49
CA LYS A 108 -16.16 17.28 0.91
C LYS A 108 -15.49 17.84 2.17
N LEU A 109 -15.23 16.97 3.15
CA LEU A 109 -14.55 17.37 4.40
C LEU A 109 -13.13 17.90 4.13
N ILE A 110 -12.35 17.26 3.25
CA ILE A 110 -11.02 17.73 2.82
C ILE A 110 -11.14 19.14 2.20
N THR A 111 -12.09 19.33 1.30
CA THR A 111 -12.30 20.62 0.64
C THR A 111 -12.75 21.71 1.63
N GLU A 112 -13.71 21.41 2.48
CA GLU A 112 -14.30 22.39 3.41
C GLU A 112 -13.39 22.76 4.59
N LYS A 113 -12.67 21.78 5.15
CA LYS A 113 -11.84 21.99 6.34
C LYS A 113 -10.40 22.37 6.03
N LEU A 114 -9.84 21.87 4.93
CA LEU A 114 -8.43 22.07 4.57
C LEU A 114 -8.26 22.98 3.34
N GLY A 115 -9.34 23.33 2.63
CA GLY A 115 -9.28 24.15 1.42
C GLY A 115 -8.58 23.47 0.24
N ILE A 116 -8.48 22.13 0.26
CA ILE A 116 -7.78 21.36 -0.75
C ILE A 116 -8.78 20.92 -1.84
N GLN A 117 -8.40 21.12 -3.09
CA GLN A 117 -9.19 20.63 -4.22
C GLN A 117 -9.02 19.12 -4.37
N VAL A 118 -10.13 18.44 -4.62
CA VAL A 118 -10.19 16.99 -4.85
C VAL A 118 -10.56 16.74 -6.30
N ASP A 119 -9.78 15.94 -7.00
CA ASP A 119 -10.04 15.47 -8.37
C ASP A 119 -10.80 14.16 -8.34
N ASN A 120 -12.04 14.18 -8.85
CA ASN A 120 -12.95 13.04 -8.93
C ASN A 120 -13.07 12.48 -10.36
N SER A 121 -12.15 12.79 -11.26
CA SER A 121 -12.18 12.34 -12.66
C SER A 121 -11.80 10.87 -12.84
N HIS A 122 -11.24 10.22 -11.84
CA HIS A 122 -10.85 8.81 -11.87
C HIS A 122 -12.03 7.87 -11.65
N HIS A 123 -11.90 6.60 -12.09
CA HIS A 123 -13.01 5.65 -12.12
C HIS A 123 -13.17 4.78 -10.86
N HIS A 124 -12.28 4.88 -9.87
CA HIS A 124 -12.32 4.05 -8.66
C HIS A 124 -11.68 4.71 -7.43
N HIS A 125 -11.16 5.94 -7.56
CA HIS A 125 -10.64 6.75 -6.46
C HIS A 125 -10.79 8.25 -6.79
N SER A 126 -10.79 9.08 -5.79
CA SER A 126 -10.53 10.51 -5.90
C SER A 126 -9.07 10.80 -5.53
N VAL A 127 -8.56 11.93 -5.99
CA VAL A 127 -7.15 12.31 -5.77
C VAL A 127 -7.05 13.72 -5.20
N PHE A 128 -6.23 13.87 -4.19
CA PHE A 128 -5.83 15.19 -3.67
C PHE A 128 -4.37 15.19 -3.24
N THR A 129 -3.79 16.36 -3.08
CA THR A 129 -2.42 16.51 -2.58
C THR A 129 -2.44 17.07 -1.16
N TYR A 130 -1.85 16.35 -0.22
CA TYR A 130 -1.68 16.80 1.16
C TYR A 130 -0.21 16.89 1.52
N LYS A 131 0.26 18.08 1.92
CA LYS A 131 1.67 18.34 2.25
C LYS A 131 2.67 17.86 1.17
N GLY A 132 2.29 18.00 -0.09
CA GLY A 132 3.13 17.61 -1.23
C GLY A 132 3.11 16.12 -1.57
N ILE A 133 2.30 15.32 -0.88
CA ILE A 133 2.12 13.88 -1.18
C ILE A 133 0.73 13.68 -1.80
N MET A 134 0.69 12.91 -2.88
CA MET A 134 -0.54 12.51 -3.53
C MET A 134 -1.26 11.46 -2.68
N VAL A 135 -2.57 11.68 -2.46
CA VAL A 135 -3.44 10.77 -1.72
C VAL A 135 -4.55 10.30 -2.66
N GLU A 136 -4.71 9.00 -2.77
CA GLU A 136 -5.79 8.34 -3.50
C GLU A 136 -6.82 7.83 -2.50
N ASN A 137 -8.00 8.47 -2.46
CA ASN A 137 -9.13 8.03 -1.65
C ASN A 137 -9.97 7.05 -2.47
N HIS A 138 -9.74 5.76 -2.28
CA HIS A 138 -10.42 4.71 -3.00
C HIS A 138 -11.88 4.58 -2.54
N TYR A 139 -12.81 4.54 -3.49
CA TYR A 139 -14.20 4.15 -3.27
C TYR A 139 -14.50 2.76 -3.86
N ASP A 140 -13.67 2.31 -4.78
CA ASP A 140 -13.63 0.95 -5.27
C ASP A 140 -12.18 0.43 -5.27
N PHE A 141 -11.99 -0.83 -4.92
CA PHE A 141 -10.70 -1.52 -4.96
C PHE A 141 -10.24 -1.80 -6.39
N VAL A 142 -11.19 -1.94 -7.31
CA VAL A 142 -10.94 -2.18 -8.74
C VAL A 142 -11.87 -1.33 -9.59
N ASN A 143 -11.42 -0.95 -10.79
CA ASN A 143 -12.29 -0.24 -11.73
C ASN A 143 -13.44 -1.16 -12.21
N VAL A 144 -14.62 -0.98 -11.62
CA VAL A 144 -15.83 -1.78 -11.90
C VAL A 144 -16.40 -1.58 -13.31
N HIS A 145 -15.95 -0.53 -14.00
CA HIS A 145 -16.39 -0.18 -15.36
C HIS A 145 -15.52 -0.82 -16.46
N SER A 146 -14.29 -1.23 -16.13
CA SER A 146 -13.35 -1.75 -17.12
C SER A 146 -13.69 -3.17 -17.60
N HIS A 147 -14.30 -4.01 -16.74
CA HIS A 147 -14.70 -5.37 -17.09
C HIS A 147 -15.87 -5.86 -16.23
N ARG A 148 -16.76 -6.66 -16.83
CA ARG A 148 -17.98 -7.16 -16.13
C ARG A 148 -17.67 -7.97 -14.86
N SER A 149 -16.58 -8.74 -14.84
CA SER A 149 -16.18 -9.51 -13.65
C SER A 149 -15.73 -8.64 -12.48
N ASN A 150 -15.31 -7.39 -12.72
CA ASN A 150 -14.81 -6.52 -11.67
C ASN A 150 -15.88 -6.15 -10.63
N ARG A 151 -17.15 -6.12 -11.01
CA ARG A 151 -18.26 -5.91 -10.04
C ARG A 151 -18.31 -7.00 -8.97
N TRP A 152 -18.10 -8.26 -9.38
CA TRP A 152 -18.04 -9.35 -8.44
C TRP A 152 -16.78 -9.28 -7.56
N ILE A 153 -15.61 -8.97 -8.17
CA ILE A 153 -14.34 -8.81 -7.46
C ILE A 153 -14.46 -7.70 -6.41
N GLU A 154 -15.04 -6.58 -6.79
CA GLU A 154 -15.29 -5.44 -5.91
C GLU A 154 -16.17 -5.81 -4.71
N ASN A 155 -17.28 -6.50 -4.94
CA ASN A 155 -18.15 -6.96 -3.86
C ASN A 155 -17.41 -7.89 -2.90
N GLU A 156 -16.53 -8.75 -3.39
CA GLU A 156 -15.69 -9.63 -2.59
C GLU A 156 -14.73 -8.83 -1.71
N PHE A 157 -14.03 -7.85 -2.29
CA PHE A 157 -13.10 -7.00 -1.55
C PHE A 157 -13.82 -6.15 -0.50
N LYS A 158 -14.95 -5.55 -0.84
CA LYS A 158 -15.77 -4.79 0.13
C LYS A 158 -16.28 -5.66 1.27
N THR A 159 -16.67 -6.90 0.98
CA THR A 159 -17.07 -7.85 2.02
C THR A 159 -15.91 -8.16 2.97
N LEU A 160 -14.71 -8.41 2.43
CA LEU A 160 -13.52 -8.66 3.24
C LEU A 160 -13.10 -7.41 4.03
N ALA A 161 -13.22 -6.21 3.45
CA ALA A 161 -12.90 -4.95 4.12
C ALA A 161 -13.79 -4.67 5.34
N LEU A 162 -15.00 -5.22 5.40
CA LEU A 162 -15.90 -5.12 6.55
C LEU A 162 -15.63 -6.16 7.63
N THR A 163 -14.67 -7.06 7.42
CA THR A 163 -14.35 -8.14 8.34
C THR A 163 -13.15 -7.80 9.23
N ARG A 164 -12.30 -8.77 9.54
CA ARG A 164 -11.19 -8.65 10.48
C ARG A 164 -10.00 -7.88 9.91
N ASN A 165 -10.00 -6.55 10.05
CA ASN A 165 -8.84 -5.72 9.74
C ASN A 165 -7.92 -5.57 10.94
N GLU A 166 -6.65 -5.21 10.70
CA GLU A 166 -5.65 -5.03 11.74
C GLU A 166 -5.56 -3.56 12.15
N GLU A 167 -5.90 -3.24 13.41
CA GLU A 167 -5.70 -1.88 13.93
C GLU A 167 -4.21 -1.64 14.15
N TYR A 168 -3.73 -0.49 13.67
CA TYR A 168 -2.39 0.01 13.90
C TYR A 168 -2.45 1.35 14.61
N THR A 169 -1.58 1.54 15.60
CA THR A 169 -1.48 2.78 16.37
C THR A 169 -0.08 3.34 16.23
N PHE A 170 0.01 4.58 15.74
CA PHE A 170 1.26 5.33 15.67
C PHE A 170 1.72 5.79 17.06
N ASP A 171 3.00 6.16 17.20
CA ASP A 171 3.57 6.67 18.46
C ASP A 171 2.84 7.92 18.98
N ASN A 172 2.29 8.74 18.11
CA ASN A 172 1.48 9.92 18.44
C ASN A 172 0.02 9.58 18.83
N GLY A 173 -0.35 8.29 18.88
CA GLY A 173 -1.68 7.82 19.23
C GLY A 173 -2.69 7.80 18.07
N ALA A 174 -2.34 8.26 16.88
CA ALA A 174 -3.20 8.15 15.70
C ALA A 174 -3.43 6.68 15.33
N LYS A 175 -4.64 6.35 14.90
CA LYS A 175 -5.04 4.98 14.61
C LYS A 175 -5.58 4.84 13.20
N LEU A 176 -5.18 3.78 12.53
CA LEU A 176 -5.73 3.37 11.23
C LEU A 176 -5.92 1.86 11.17
N LEU A 177 -6.42 1.36 10.06
CA LEU A 177 -6.50 -0.07 9.76
C LEU A 177 -5.52 -0.44 8.65
N PHE A 178 -4.95 -1.63 8.77
CA PHE A 178 -4.43 -2.38 7.63
C PHE A 178 -5.45 -3.44 7.20
N PRO A 179 -5.52 -3.77 5.89
CA PRO A 179 -6.34 -4.87 5.43
C PRO A 179 -5.96 -6.18 6.13
N SER A 180 -6.94 -7.05 6.38
CA SER A 180 -6.65 -8.41 6.83
C SER A 180 -5.67 -9.12 5.88
N PRO A 181 -4.89 -10.12 6.35
CA PRO A 181 -3.94 -10.83 5.48
C PRO A 181 -4.57 -11.38 4.21
N LEU A 182 -5.78 -11.89 4.30
CA LEU A 182 -6.50 -12.42 3.14
C LEU A 182 -6.91 -11.34 2.14
N LEU A 183 -7.48 -10.22 2.63
CA LEU A 183 -7.83 -9.08 1.77
C LEU A 183 -6.56 -8.52 1.11
N ASN A 184 -5.50 -8.31 1.90
CA ASN A 184 -4.25 -7.75 1.40
C ASN A 184 -3.62 -8.66 0.32
N CYS A 185 -3.63 -9.98 0.57
CA CYS A 185 -3.13 -10.98 -0.38
C CYS A 185 -3.88 -10.92 -1.73
N LEU A 186 -5.20 -10.93 -1.69
CA LEU A 186 -6.03 -10.86 -2.90
C LEU A 186 -5.90 -9.51 -3.62
N PHE A 187 -5.88 -8.42 -2.85
CA PHE A 187 -5.78 -7.07 -3.41
C PHE A 187 -4.42 -6.82 -4.06
N VAL A 188 -3.31 -7.14 -3.39
CA VAL A 188 -1.96 -7.00 -3.93
C VAL A 188 -1.76 -7.87 -5.16
N ALA A 189 -2.21 -9.13 -5.12
CA ALA A 189 -2.14 -10.02 -6.28
C ALA A 189 -2.94 -9.47 -7.47
N ARG A 190 -4.16 -8.94 -7.24
CA ARG A 190 -4.99 -8.35 -8.27
C ARG A 190 -4.39 -7.07 -8.83
N HIS A 191 -3.89 -6.19 -7.98
CA HIS A 191 -3.22 -4.95 -8.36
C HIS A 191 -2.00 -5.23 -9.25
N ASN A 192 -1.14 -6.16 -8.83
CA ASN A 192 0.02 -6.56 -9.60
C ASN A 192 -0.36 -7.19 -10.95
N ALA A 193 -1.43 -7.99 -11.00
CA ALA A 193 -1.92 -8.57 -12.26
C ALA A 193 -2.41 -7.50 -13.24
N ILE A 194 -3.07 -6.44 -12.75
CA ILE A 194 -3.51 -5.30 -13.58
C ILE A 194 -2.30 -4.55 -14.14
N HIS A 195 -1.33 -4.22 -13.30
CA HIS A 195 -0.10 -3.55 -13.75
C HIS A 195 0.66 -4.39 -14.77
N PHE A 196 0.83 -5.67 -14.52
CA PHE A 196 1.49 -6.58 -15.47
C PHE A 196 0.79 -6.61 -16.84
N ALA A 197 -0.54 -6.59 -16.85
CA ALA A 197 -1.32 -6.63 -18.08
C ALA A 197 -1.31 -5.28 -18.84
N ALA A 198 -1.24 -4.16 -18.11
CA ALA A 198 -1.32 -2.81 -18.70
C ALA A 198 0.06 -2.26 -19.09
N GLU A 199 1.09 -2.53 -18.30
CA GLU A 199 2.39 -1.89 -18.43
C GLU A 199 3.52 -2.91 -18.19
N HIS A 200 3.90 -3.09 -16.94
CA HIS A 200 4.95 -4.01 -16.48
C HIS A 200 4.88 -4.19 -14.96
N LEU A 201 5.54 -5.22 -14.47
CA LEU A 201 5.75 -5.45 -13.03
C LEU A 201 7.18 -5.04 -12.68
N ASN A 202 7.33 -4.17 -11.69
CA ASN A 202 8.65 -3.74 -11.22
C ASN A 202 9.15 -4.61 -10.06
N LEU A 203 10.45 -4.55 -9.79
CA LEU A 203 11.11 -5.35 -8.75
C LEU A 203 10.53 -5.09 -7.35
N ARG A 204 10.14 -3.85 -7.05
CA ARG A 204 9.52 -3.50 -5.75
C ARG A 204 8.21 -4.27 -5.53
N GLN A 205 7.37 -4.39 -6.56
CA GLN A 205 6.10 -5.14 -6.47
C GLN A 205 6.34 -6.64 -6.26
N LEU A 206 7.39 -7.21 -6.86
CA LEU A 206 7.79 -8.59 -6.60
C LEU A 206 8.28 -8.77 -5.16
N LEU A 207 9.11 -7.86 -4.66
CA LEU A 207 9.61 -7.88 -3.29
C LEU A 207 8.48 -7.67 -2.27
N ASP A 208 7.54 -6.75 -2.54
CA ASP A 208 6.35 -6.56 -1.71
C ASP A 208 5.55 -7.85 -1.57
N TRP A 209 5.35 -8.56 -2.68
CA TRP A 209 4.65 -9.84 -2.68
C TRP A 209 5.41 -10.91 -1.89
N ALA A 210 6.70 -11.09 -2.18
CA ALA A 210 7.53 -12.10 -1.55
C ALA A 210 7.58 -11.92 -0.03
N LEU A 211 7.94 -10.72 0.43
CA LEU A 211 8.10 -10.41 1.85
C LEU A 211 6.77 -10.46 2.61
N PHE A 212 5.69 -9.99 1.99
CA PHE A 212 4.35 -10.12 2.56
C PHE A 212 3.93 -11.59 2.73
N VAL A 213 4.11 -12.40 1.70
CA VAL A 213 3.75 -13.83 1.76
C VAL A 213 4.64 -14.58 2.76
N GLU A 214 5.94 -14.30 2.79
CA GLU A 214 6.87 -14.89 3.76
C GLU A 214 6.42 -14.62 5.21
N ASP A 215 6.04 -13.38 5.51
CA ASP A 215 5.61 -12.97 6.86
C ASP A 215 4.22 -13.53 7.23
N ARG A 216 3.26 -13.52 6.28
CA ARG A 216 1.85 -13.72 6.57
C ARG A 216 1.25 -15.03 6.06
N HIS A 217 2.04 -15.91 5.45
CA HIS A 217 1.51 -17.14 4.82
C HIS A 217 0.69 -18.05 5.77
N LYS A 218 0.95 -18.00 7.08
CA LYS A 218 0.22 -18.79 8.08
C LYS A 218 -1.16 -18.21 8.42
N ASP A 219 -1.36 -16.90 8.16
CA ASP A 219 -2.58 -16.18 8.48
C ASP A 219 -3.55 -16.10 7.28
N ILE A 220 -3.14 -16.63 6.13
CA ILE A 220 -3.91 -16.61 4.89
C ILE A 220 -4.66 -17.93 4.71
N ASP A 221 -5.98 -17.86 4.50
CA ASP A 221 -6.75 -19.01 4.00
C ASP A 221 -6.42 -19.23 2.51
N TRP A 222 -5.44 -20.09 2.25
CA TRP A 222 -4.99 -20.41 0.90
C TRP A 222 -6.04 -21.10 0.05
N ASN A 223 -6.95 -21.88 0.65
CA ASN A 223 -8.05 -22.50 -0.10
C ASN A 223 -8.99 -21.43 -0.65
N TYR A 224 -9.34 -20.46 0.21
CA TYR A 224 -10.15 -19.32 -0.19
C TYR A 224 -9.41 -18.45 -1.22
N PHE A 225 -8.15 -18.15 -0.98
CA PHE A 225 -7.31 -17.37 -1.90
C PHE A 225 -7.27 -17.98 -3.31
N TRP A 226 -6.88 -19.26 -3.45
CA TRP A 226 -6.76 -19.91 -4.74
C TRP A 226 -8.10 -20.08 -5.47
N LYS A 227 -9.17 -20.36 -4.73
CA LYS A 227 -10.54 -20.37 -5.30
C LYS A 227 -10.87 -19.03 -5.95
N ASN A 228 -10.56 -17.92 -5.28
CA ASN A 228 -10.84 -16.58 -5.78
C ASN A 228 -9.85 -16.15 -6.87
N ALA A 229 -8.56 -16.43 -6.73
CA ALA A 229 -7.55 -16.17 -7.75
C ALA A 229 -7.91 -16.86 -9.10
N LYS A 230 -8.36 -18.10 -9.04
CA LYS A 230 -8.85 -18.83 -10.23
C LYS A 230 -10.08 -18.17 -10.84
N LYS A 231 -11.06 -17.81 -10.01
CA LYS A 231 -12.28 -17.13 -10.46
C LYS A 231 -12.00 -15.73 -11.04
N MET A 232 -10.97 -15.05 -10.53
CA MET A 232 -10.47 -13.77 -11.05
C MET A 232 -9.60 -13.91 -12.31
N GLY A 233 -9.29 -15.15 -12.74
CA GLY A 233 -8.44 -15.42 -13.90
C GLY A 233 -6.96 -15.12 -13.71
N MET A 234 -6.48 -14.98 -12.48
CA MET A 234 -5.10 -14.61 -12.18
C MET A 234 -4.25 -15.74 -11.56
N GLU A 235 -4.77 -16.98 -11.53
CA GLU A 235 -4.08 -18.14 -10.95
C GLU A 235 -2.67 -18.32 -11.53
N LYS A 236 -2.56 -18.37 -12.86
CA LYS A 236 -1.25 -18.53 -13.54
C LYS A 236 -0.31 -17.36 -13.25
N PHE A 237 -0.82 -16.15 -13.26
CA PHE A 237 -0.02 -14.96 -12.94
C PHE A 237 0.56 -15.04 -11.52
N VAL A 238 -0.27 -15.37 -10.53
CA VAL A 238 0.17 -15.48 -9.13
C VAL A 238 1.19 -16.60 -8.95
N LEU A 239 0.99 -17.75 -9.59
CA LEU A 239 1.97 -18.84 -9.57
C LEU A 239 3.32 -18.39 -10.14
N CYS A 240 3.33 -17.74 -11.30
CA CYS A 240 4.57 -17.22 -11.92
C CYS A 240 5.23 -16.15 -11.05
N MET A 241 4.45 -15.19 -10.53
CA MET A 241 4.94 -14.14 -9.65
C MET A 241 5.58 -14.73 -8.39
N SER A 242 4.91 -15.70 -7.74
CA SER A 242 5.43 -16.36 -6.54
C SER A 242 6.71 -17.16 -6.84
N PHE A 243 6.76 -17.86 -7.97
CA PHE A 243 7.95 -18.61 -8.38
C PHE A 243 9.18 -17.73 -8.63
N ILE A 244 8.98 -16.54 -9.22
CA ILE A 244 10.07 -15.58 -9.48
C ILE A 244 10.54 -14.90 -8.19
N SER A 245 9.68 -14.85 -7.17
CA SER A 245 9.91 -14.14 -5.90
C SER A 245 10.68 -14.98 -4.86
N ILE A 246 10.85 -16.29 -5.10
CA ILE A 246 11.61 -17.21 -4.26
C ILE A 246 13.10 -17.13 -4.64
#